data_3535eb1f379b5fafab9e95407cf7e0f0
#
_entry.id   3535eb1f379b5fafab9e95407cf7e0f0
#
_cell.length_a   1.000
_cell.length_b   1.000
_cell.length_c   1.000
_cell.angle_alpha   90.00
_cell.angle_beta   90.00
_cell.angle_gamma   90.00
#
_symmetry.space_group_name_H-M   'P 1'
#
loop_
_entity.id
_entity.type
_entity.pdbx_description
1 polymer ?
#
loop_
_entity_poly.entity_id
_entity_poly.type
_entity_poly.pdbx_seq_one_letter_code
_entity_poly.pdbx_strand_id
1 'polypeptide(L)'
;MNIKQYLDSTYLKTASQAGLSEADNTIVAEKFIQEAIEECFKLIMIRPDIVSIAKKKITDANSNLQIGTVIDFPEGKSSVDEKISEAIQAIEDGADDLDFVCNYEAFKNGSIDLVKDEVLKCTLLGLENNKVVKWIIEVAALNDKQIIQLSALIKNVVISNFKEELYQSVFVKSSTGFYKTEGDLPNGATIPSIIMMLENASPLPVKAAGGVRSYKEAVEMIRLGVKRIGTSVAKAIADGQNSQIDY
;
A
#
# COMPACT_ATOMS: atom_id res chain seq x y z
N MET A 1 -2.01 -22.21 -6.66
CA MET A 1 -1.72 -20.92 -5.96
C MET A 1 -3.05 -20.32 -5.55
N ASN A 2 -3.23 -19.95 -4.29
CA ASN A 2 -4.43 -19.22 -3.86
C ASN A 2 -4.18 -17.72 -4.03
N ILE A 3 -4.63 -17.15 -5.16
CA ILE A 3 -4.38 -15.75 -5.51
C ILE A 3 -4.98 -14.76 -4.49
N LYS A 4 -6.11 -15.12 -3.83
CA LYS A 4 -6.79 -14.28 -2.84
C LYS A 4 -5.88 -13.87 -1.68
N GLN A 5 -4.86 -14.69 -1.36
CA GLN A 5 -3.89 -14.41 -0.29
C GLN A 5 -2.79 -13.41 -0.69
N TYR A 6 -2.75 -13.00 -1.96
CA TYR A 6 -1.88 -11.93 -2.46
C TYR A 6 -2.63 -10.62 -2.64
N LEU A 7 -3.97 -10.63 -2.64
CA LEU A 7 -4.81 -9.47 -2.94
C LEU A 7 -5.13 -8.64 -1.69
N ASP A 8 -4.78 -7.37 -1.77
CA ASP A 8 -5.26 -6.30 -0.91
C ASP A 8 -6.42 -5.62 -1.65
N SER A 9 -7.67 -6.00 -1.31
CA SER A 9 -8.85 -5.32 -1.87
C SER A 9 -8.83 -3.86 -1.43
N THR A 10 -8.91 -2.92 -2.38
CA THR A 10 -8.56 -1.52 -2.10
C THR A 10 -9.68 -0.57 -2.46
N TYR A 11 -10.11 0.26 -1.51
CA TYR A 11 -10.98 1.41 -1.75
C TYR A 11 -10.44 2.64 -1.00
N LEU A 12 -9.90 3.61 -1.73
CA LEU A 12 -9.22 4.80 -1.16
C LEU A 12 -9.76 6.14 -1.71
N LYS A 13 -10.82 6.12 -2.55
CA LYS A 13 -11.43 7.36 -3.03
C LYS A 13 -12.09 8.13 -1.89
N THR A 14 -11.87 9.44 -1.86
CA THR A 14 -12.69 10.36 -1.06
C THR A 14 -14.07 10.50 -1.69
N ALA A 15 -15.04 11.01 -0.94
CA ALA A 15 -16.37 11.30 -1.45
C ALA A 15 -16.32 12.20 -2.69
N SER A 16 -15.50 13.25 -2.65
CA SER A 16 -15.30 14.15 -3.80
C SER A 16 -14.72 13.42 -5.02
N GLN A 17 -13.73 12.55 -4.84
CA GLN A 17 -13.15 11.77 -5.95
C GLN A 17 -14.13 10.74 -6.53
N ALA A 18 -15.05 10.25 -5.71
CA ALA A 18 -16.09 9.30 -6.12
C ALA A 18 -17.32 10.01 -6.68
N GLY A 19 -17.43 11.33 -6.55
CA GLY A 19 -18.64 12.10 -6.92
C GLY A 19 -19.85 11.78 -6.04
N LEU A 20 -19.62 11.44 -4.78
CA LEU A 20 -20.63 10.99 -3.81
C LEU A 20 -20.71 11.92 -2.60
N SER A 21 -21.77 11.77 -1.79
CA SER A 21 -21.80 12.30 -0.43
C SER A 21 -20.88 11.49 0.48
N GLU A 22 -20.46 12.05 1.65
CA GLU A 22 -19.66 11.30 2.62
C GLU A 22 -20.38 10.03 3.10
N ALA A 23 -21.70 10.11 3.33
CA ALA A 23 -22.49 8.95 3.74
C ALA A 23 -22.53 7.86 2.66
N ASP A 24 -22.75 8.25 1.38
CA ASP A 24 -22.77 7.29 0.28
C ASP A 24 -21.38 6.69 0.04
N ASN A 25 -20.31 7.49 0.19
CA ASN A 25 -18.93 7.00 0.07
C ASN A 25 -18.61 5.97 1.15
N THR A 26 -19.06 6.20 2.38
CA THR A 26 -18.95 5.23 3.48
C THR A 26 -19.68 3.92 3.13
N ILE A 27 -20.89 3.99 2.59
CA ILE A 27 -21.64 2.80 2.13
C ILE A 27 -20.85 2.01 1.05
N VAL A 28 -20.18 2.72 0.13
CA VAL A 28 -19.32 2.05 -0.86
C VAL A 28 -18.14 1.35 -0.18
N ALA A 29 -17.45 2.02 0.74
CA ALA A 29 -16.36 1.41 1.51
C ALA A 29 -16.83 0.16 2.27
N GLU A 30 -17.99 0.23 2.91
CA GLU A 30 -18.59 -0.91 3.63
C GLU A 30 -18.90 -2.10 2.71
N LYS A 31 -19.31 -1.86 1.45
CA LYS A 31 -19.51 -2.94 0.46
C LYS A 31 -18.19 -3.62 0.11
N PHE A 32 -17.09 -2.85 -0.06
CA PHE A 32 -15.76 -3.42 -0.27
C PHE A 32 -15.29 -4.26 0.92
N ILE A 33 -15.56 -3.81 2.15
CA ILE A 33 -15.25 -4.58 3.36
C ILE A 33 -16.05 -5.89 3.38
N GLN A 34 -17.34 -5.83 3.10
CA GLN A 34 -18.21 -7.01 3.07
C GLN A 34 -17.75 -8.02 2.01
N GLU A 35 -17.46 -7.55 0.78
CA GLU A 35 -16.91 -8.38 -0.29
C GLU A 35 -15.58 -9.02 0.13
N ALA A 36 -14.68 -8.27 0.77
CA ALA A 36 -13.39 -8.79 1.21
C ALA A 36 -13.52 -9.88 2.29
N ILE A 37 -14.51 -9.77 3.17
CA ILE A 37 -14.86 -10.80 4.15
C ILE A 37 -15.36 -12.07 3.44
N GLU A 38 -16.34 -11.93 2.55
CA GLU A 38 -16.98 -13.06 1.84
C GLU A 38 -15.98 -13.80 0.94
N GLU A 39 -15.13 -13.06 0.24
CA GLU A 39 -14.10 -13.61 -0.64
C GLU A 39 -12.87 -14.14 0.11
N CYS A 40 -12.77 -13.92 1.42
CA CYS A 40 -11.61 -14.30 2.24
C CYS A 40 -10.28 -13.75 1.66
N PHE A 41 -10.27 -12.47 1.26
CA PHE A 41 -9.04 -11.81 0.81
C PHE A 41 -8.03 -11.69 1.97
N LYS A 42 -6.78 -11.44 1.61
CA LYS A 42 -5.71 -11.26 2.60
C LYS A 42 -5.95 -10.01 3.44
N LEU A 43 -6.37 -8.90 2.79
CA LEU A 43 -6.50 -7.60 3.44
C LEU A 43 -7.50 -6.72 2.70
N ILE A 44 -8.19 -5.87 3.45
CA ILE A 44 -8.90 -4.70 2.95
C ILE A 44 -8.05 -3.44 3.18
N MET A 45 -7.82 -2.64 2.12
CA MET A 45 -7.08 -1.38 2.17
C MET A 45 -8.06 -0.21 2.05
N ILE A 46 -8.18 0.60 3.09
CA ILE A 46 -9.16 1.66 3.24
C ILE A 46 -8.54 2.94 3.79
N ARG A 47 -9.29 4.05 3.75
CA ARG A 47 -8.91 5.31 4.37
C ARG A 47 -8.93 5.21 5.90
N PRO A 48 -8.15 6.05 6.63
CA PRO A 48 -8.08 6.01 8.10
C PRO A 48 -9.42 6.16 8.81
N ASP A 49 -10.30 7.02 8.31
CA ASP A 49 -11.63 7.30 8.86
C ASP A 49 -12.61 6.11 8.78
N ILE A 50 -12.28 5.08 7.98
CA ILE A 50 -13.09 3.86 7.82
C ILE A 50 -12.57 2.69 8.67
N VAL A 51 -11.37 2.79 9.25
CA VAL A 51 -10.70 1.67 9.95
C VAL A 51 -11.54 1.13 11.10
N SER A 52 -12.08 1.98 11.96
CA SER A 52 -12.91 1.55 13.10
C SER A 52 -14.21 0.85 12.66
N ILE A 53 -14.82 1.31 11.56
CA ILE A 53 -16.00 0.67 10.96
C ILE A 53 -15.63 -0.72 10.44
N ALA A 54 -14.52 -0.85 9.73
CA ALA A 54 -14.02 -2.13 9.23
C ALA A 54 -13.71 -3.09 10.38
N LYS A 55 -13.05 -2.60 11.44
CA LYS A 55 -12.72 -3.41 12.62
C LYS A 55 -13.96 -4.02 13.24
N LYS A 56 -15.01 -3.23 13.41
CA LYS A 56 -16.29 -3.72 13.93
C LYS A 56 -16.89 -4.79 13.02
N LYS A 57 -17.03 -4.54 11.72
CA LYS A 57 -17.62 -5.49 10.76
C LYS A 57 -16.87 -6.83 10.70
N ILE A 58 -15.55 -6.78 10.69
CA ILE A 58 -14.69 -7.97 10.63
C ILE A 58 -14.84 -8.79 11.93
N THR A 59 -14.88 -8.10 13.08
CA THR A 59 -15.10 -8.74 14.37
C THR A 59 -16.50 -9.40 14.46
N ASP A 60 -17.54 -8.68 14.06
CA ASP A 60 -18.93 -9.18 14.05
C ASP A 60 -19.10 -10.40 13.12
N ALA A 61 -18.35 -10.43 12.00
CA ALA A 61 -18.32 -11.55 11.05
C ALA A 61 -17.40 -12.70 11.48
N ASN A 62 -16.67 -12.57 12.60
CA ASN A 62 -15.64 -13.53 13.02
C ASN A 62 -14.65 -13.88 11.90
N SER A 63 -14.23 -12.87 11.12
CA SER A 63 -13.35 -13.02 9.97
C SER A 63 -11.89 -12.79 10.34
N ASN A 64 -10.97 -13.44 9.60
CA ASN A 64 -9.52 -13.23 9.72
C ASN A 64 -8.99 -12.17 8.72
N LEU A 65 -9.86 -11.40 8.06
CA LEU A 65 -9.49 -10.33 7.15
C LEU A 65 -8.66 -9.28 7.88
N GLN A 66 -7.49 -8.94 7.35
CA GLN A 66 -6.65 -7.88 7.90
C GLN A 66 -7.09 -6.51 7.39
N ILE A 67 -6.84 -5.48 8.19
CA ILE A 67 -7.13 -4.08 7.86
C ILE A 67 -5.83 -3.35 7.58
N GLY A 68 -5.69 -2.84 6.37
CA GLY A 68 -4.65 -1.89 6.02
C GLY A 68 -5.19 -0.48 5.85
N THR A 69 -4.39 0.49 6.22
CA THR A 69 -4.71 1.88 5.93
C THR A 69 -3.49 2.64 5.42
N VAL A 70 -3.72 3.81 4.88
CA VAL A 70 -2.69 4.68 4.31
C VAL A 70 -2.38 5.82 5.26
N ILE A 71 -1.11 6.26 5.28
CA ILE A 71 -0.64 7.37 6.12
C ILE A 71 -0.04 8.45 5.21
N ASP A 72 -0.42 9.71 5.45
CA ASP A 72 -0.03 10.89 4.67
C ASP A 72 -0.31 10.73 3.16
N PHE A 73 -1.52 10.28 2.86
CA PHE A 73 -1.91 9.87 1.52
C PHE A 73 -2.78 10.91 0.81
N PRO A 74 -2.51 11.21 -0.49
CA PRO A 74 -1.55 10.53 -1.37
C PRO A 74 -0.19 11.25 -1.52
N GLU A 75 0.05 12.38 -0.86
CA GLU A 75 1.13 13.31 -1.18
C GLU A 75 2.47 12.98 -0.51
N GLY A 76 2.48 12.41 0.68
CA GLY A 76 3.69 12.06 1.42
C GLY A 76 4.54 13.24 1.92
N LYS A 77 3.95 14.43 2.09
CA LYS A 77 4.67 15.69 2.36
C LYS A 77 4.63 16.15 3.81
N SER A 78 3.80 15.51 4.63
CA SER A 78 3.70 15.85 6.04
C SER A 78 5.01 15.59 6.78
N SER A 79 5.17 16.26 7.92
CA SER A 79 6.31 16.02 8.80
C SER A 79 6.30 14.58 9.36
N VAL A 80 7.44 14.13 9.83
CA VAL A 80 7.56 12.80 10.47
C VAL A 80 6.64 12.68 11.68
N ASP A 81 6.52 13.75 12.47
CA ASP A 81 5.67 13.78 13.67
C ASP A 81 4.17 13.68 13.32
N GLU A 82 3.75 14.33 12.24
CA GLU A 82 2.37 14.22 11.73
C GLU A 82 2.07 12.79 11.25
N LYS A 83 2.98 12.17 10.48
CA LYS A 83 2.84 10.77 10.05
C LYS A 83 2.78 9.81 11.23
N ILE A 84 3.60 10.03 12.25
CA ILE A 84 3.59 9.24 13.49
C ILE A 84 2.25 9.40 14.20
N SER A 85 1.75 10.62 14.33
CA SER A 85 0.46 10.88 14.98
C SER A 85 -0.72 10.21 14.24
N GLU A 86 -0.75 10.31 12.91
CA GLU A 86 -1.75 9.64 12.07
C GLU A 86 -1.67 8.11 12.20
N ALA A 87 -0.46 7.57 12.22
CA ALA A 87 -0.23 6.13 12.36
C ALA A 87 -0.65 5.60 13.74
N ILE A 88 -0.39 6.35 14.82
CA ILE A 88 -0.85 6.00 16.18
C ILE A 88 -2.37 5.90 16.20
N GLN A 89 -3.07 6.90 15.66
CA GLN A 89 -4.54 6.86 15.58
C GLN A 89 -5.04 5.66 14.77
N ALA A 90 -4.42 5.38 13.63
CA ALA A 90 -4.78 4.22 12.81
C ALA A 90 -4.59 2.88 13.55
N ILE A 91 -3.52 2.77 14.36
CA ILE A 91 -3.27 1.60 15.21
C ILE A 91 -4.36 1.45 16.27
N GLU A 92 -4.72 2.53 16.94
CA GLU A 92 -5.78 2.57 17.96
C GLU A 92 -7.14 2.20 17.38
N ASP A 93 -7.44 2.64 16.15
CA ASP A 93 -8.66 2.29 15.41
C ASP A 93 -8.68 0.83 14.94
N GLY A 94 -7.55 0.13 14.98
CA GLY A 94 -7.46 -1.31 14.74
C GLY A 94 -6.82 -1.71 13.41
N ALA A 95 -6.01 -0.85 12.77
CA ALA A 95 -5.24 -1.21 11.59
C ALA A 95 -4.18 -2.29 11.91
N ASP A 96 -4.00 -3.23 10.97
CA ASP A 96 -2.98 -4.27 11.02
C ASP A 96 -1.76 -3.91 10.15
N ASP A 97 -1.99 -3.23 9.02
CA ASP A 97 -0.97 -2.80 8.06
C ASP A 97 -1.03 -1.27 7.87
N LEU A 98 0.16 -0.63 7.85
CA LEU A 98 0.33 0.81 7.69
C LEU A 98 1.10 1.10 6.39
N ASP A 99 0.43 1.65 5.38
CA ASP A 99 1.03 2.00 4.09
C ASP A 99 1.40 3.50 4.09
N PHE A 100 2.63 3.84 4.49
CA PHE A 100 3.15 5.22 4.52
C PHE A 100 3.51 5.70 3.11
N VAL A 101 3.10 6.91 2.74
CA VAL A 101 3.64 7.55 1.54
C VAL A 101 4.98 8.18 1.90
N CYS A 102 6.04 7.71 1.25
CA CYS A 102 7.39 8.27 1.40
C CYS A 102 7.43 9.70 0.85
N ASN A 103 8.19 10.60 1.48
CA ASN A 103 8.39 11.93 0.92
C ASN A 103 9.33 11.86 -0.30
N TYR A 104 8.77 11.35 -1.41
CA TYR A 104 9.51 11.18 -2.67
C TYR A 104 9.94 12.51 -3.30
N GLU A 105 9.23 13.62 -3.03
CA GLU A 105 9.67 14.94 -3.47
C GLU A 105 10.91 15.41 -2.70
N ALA A 106 10.97 15.22 -1.39
CA ALA A 106 12.17 15.50 -0.60
C ALA A 106 13.34 14.63 -1.09
N PHE A 107 13.08 13.36 -1.41
CA PHE A 107 14.09 12.47 -2.00
C PHE A 107 14.62 13.01 -3.35
N LYS A 108 13.73 13.41 -4.27
CA LYS A 108 14.09 14.00 -5.57
C LYS A 108 14.93 15.27 -5.43
N ASN A 109 14.65 16.06 -4.40
CA ASN A 109 15.36 17.30 -4.09
C ASN A 109 16.66 17.10 -3.29
N GLY A 110 17.07 15.85 -3.04
CA GLY A 110 18.31 15.52 -2.35
C GLY A 110 18.26 15.58 -0.81
N SER A 111 17.08 15.76 -0.21
CA SER A 111 16.89 15.75 1.25
C SER A 111 16.91 14.33 1.82
N ILE A 112 17.99 13.62 1.57
CA ILE A 112 18.14 12.18 1.85
C ILE A 112 18.01 11.86 3.35
N ASP A 113 18.59 12.69 4.21
CA ASP A 113 18.57 12.44 5.66
C ASP A 113 17.17 12.61 6.26
N LEU A 114 16.34 13.51 5.71
CA LEU A 114 14.93 13.61 6.06
C LEU A 114 14.19 12.30 5.74
N VAL A 115 14.40 11.76 4.53
CA VAL A 115 13.75 10.51 4.10
C VAL A 115 14.23 9.32 4.94
N LYS A 116 15.52 9.26 5.31
CA LYS A 116 16.03 8.22 6.22
C LYS A 116 15.40 8.29 7.62
N ASP A 117 15.27 9.49 8.18
CA ASP A 117 14.66 9.72 9.49
C ASP A 117 13.19 9.31 9.49
N GLU A 118 12.45 9.70 8.46
CA GLU A 118 11.07 9.29 8.22
C GLU A 118 10.92 7.77 8.16
N VAL A 119 11.72 7.10 7.31
CA VAL A 119 11.69 5.65 7.17
C VAL A 119 12.03 4.96 8.48
N LEU A 120 13.04 5.45 9.20
CA LEU A 120 13.47 4.87 10.46
C LEU A 120 12.38 4.97 11.53
N LYS A 121 11.88 6.18 11.79
CA LYS A 121 10.95 6.44 12.90
C LYS A 121 9.58 5.81 12.69
N CYS A 122 9.03 5.93 11.48
CA CYS A 122 7.72 5.35 11.19
C CYS A 122 7.78 3.81 11.10
N THR A 123 8.90 3.24 10.63
CA THR A 123 9.09 1.77 10.66
C THR A 123 9.21 1.28 12.11
N LEU A 124 9.97 1.98 12.96
CA LEU A 124 10.10 1.66 14.38
C LEU A 124 8.72 1.62 15.06
N LEU A 125 7.93 2.69 14.90
CA LEU A 125 6.57 2.77 15.45
C LEU A 125 5.72 1.55 15.03
N GLY A 126 5.69 1.24 13.73
CA GLY A 126 4.88 0.12 13.23
C GLY A 126 5.33 -1.22 13.81
N LEU A 127 6.63 -1.51 13.79
CA LEU A 127 7.18 -2.78 14.27
C LEU A 127 7.03 -2.95 15.79
N GLU A 128 7.22 -1.91 16.59
CA GLU A 128 7.00 -1.94 18.05
C GLU A 128 5.53 -2.24 18.41
N ASN A 129 4.60 -1.89 17.52
CA ASN A 129 3.19 -2.19 17.66
C ASN A 129 2.76 -3.48 16.92
N ASN A 130 3.71 -4.32 16.47
CA ASN A 130 3.47 -5.56 15.73
C ASN A 130 2.64 -5.35 14.44
N LYS A 131 2.85 -4.23 13.74
CA LYS A 131 2.20 -3.92 12.48
C LYS A 131 3.09 -4.20 11.29
N VAL A 132 2.47 -4.50 10.14
CA VAL A 132 3.17 -4.52 8.86
C VAL A 132 3.29 -3.08 8.35
N VAL A 133 4.49 -2.68 7.98
CA VAL A 133 4.80 -1.36 7.43
C VAL A 133 5.05 -1.47 5.93
N LYS A 134 4.45 -0.57 5.12
CA LYS A 134 4.75 -0.53 3.69
C LYS A 134 5.07 0.90 3.26
N TRP A 135 6.18 1.05 2.55
CA TRP A 135 6.67 2.33 2.05
C TRP A 135 6.28 2.51 0.59
N ILE A 136 5.35 3.43 0.34
CA ILE A 136 4.92 3.80 -1.02
C ILE A 136 5.95 4.77 -1.59
N ILE A 137 6.70 4.34 -2.61
CA ILE A 137 7.75 5.17 -3.23
C ILE A 137 7.24 6.05 -4.37
N GLU A 138 6.03 5.82 -4.86
CA GLU A 138 5.36 6.49 -5.98
C GLU A 138 6.18 6.43 -7.28
N VAL A 139 6.28 5.25 -7.86
CA VAL A 139 7.11 5.01 -9.07
C VAL A 139 6.74 5.92 -10.24
N ALA A 140 5.48 6.37 -10.33
CA ALA A 140 5.03 7.27 -11.39
C ALA A 140 5.64 8.69 -11.30
N ALA A 141 6.13 9.09 -10.12
CA ALA A 141 6.82 10.37 -9.90
C ALA A 141 8.34 10.28 -10.09
N LEU A 142 8.90 9.09 -10.31
CA LEU A 142 10.33 8.78 -10.28
C LEU A 142 10.83 8.25 -11.62
N ASN A 143 12.08 8.55 -11.96
CA ASN A 143 12.78 7.86 -13.04
C ASN A 143 13.40 6.54 -12.52
N ASP A 144 13.89 5.68 -13.44
CA ASP A 144 14.44 4.36 -13.13
C ASP A 144 15.55 4.42 -12.06
N LYS A 145 16.47 5.37 -12.20
CA LYS A 145 17.55 5.57 -11.23
C LYS A 145 17.02 5.92 -9.84
N GLN A 146 15.99 6.75 -9.77
CA GLN A 146 15.36 7.15 -8.52
C GLN A 146 14.59 5.99 -7.88
N ILE A 147 13.89 5.15 -8.68
CA ILE A 147 13.23 3.93 -8.18
C ILE A 147 14.25 2.99 -7.53
N ILE A 148 15.37 2.73 -8.21
CA ILE A 148 16.48 1.91 -7.70
C ILE A 148 17.03 2.50 -6.38
N GLN A 149 17.34 3.79 -6.39
CA GLN A 149 17.97 4.45 -5.24
C GLN A 149 17.05 4.53 -4.02
N LEU A 150 15.75 4.86 -4.21
CA LEU A 150 14.82 4.96 -3.08
C LEU A 150 14.48 3.57 -2.51
N SER A 151 14.31 2.55 -3.36
CA SER A 151 14.15 1.17 -2.91
C SER A 151 15.36 0.69 -2.08
N ALA A 152 16.58 0.97 -2.55
CA ALA A 152 17.81 0.66 -1.83
C ALA A 152 17.96 1.47 -0.53
N LEU A 153 17.54 2.74 -0.50
CA LEU A 153 17.57 3.59 0.70
C LEU A 153 16.69 2.98 1.79
N ILE A 154 15.42 2.67 1.48
CA ILE A 154 14.48 2.06 2.43
C ILE A 154 15.06 0.75 2.96
N LYS A 155 15.50 -0.13 2.07
CA LYS A 155 16.17 -1.39 2.48
C LYS A 155 17.34 -1.13 3.43
N ASN A 156 18.25 -0.21 3.07
CA ASN A 156 19.45 0.04 3.87
C ASN A 156 19.11 0.59 5.25
N VAL A 157 18.11 1.48 5.38
CA VAL A 157 17.62 1.94 6.69
C VAL A 157 17.10 0.76 7.50
N VAL A 158 16.30 -0.11 6.90
CA VAL A 158 15.69 -1.26 7.60
C VAL A 158 16.76 -2.26 8.05
N ILE A 159 17.65 -2.72 7.17
CA ILE A 159 18.64 -3.74 7.53
C ILE A 159 19.71 -3.23 8.48
N SER A 160 19.95 -1.92 8.55
CA SER A 160 20.93 -1.32 9.46
C SER A 160 20.39 -1.10 10.87
N ASN A 161 19.07 -1.06 11.06
CA ASN A 161 18.46 -0.66 12.33
C ASN A 161 17.55 -1.73 12.95
N PHE A 162 17.14 -2.75 12.20
CA PHE A 162 16.21 -3.77 12.67
C PHE A 162 16.80 -5.18 12.48
N LYS A 163 16.26 -6.14 13.24
CA LYS A 163 16.67 -7.54 13.14
C LYS A 163 16.07 -8.21 11.90
N GLU A 164 16.79 -9.19 11.36
CA GLU A 164 16.43 -9.91 10.13
C GLU A 164 15.02 -10.55 10.21
N GLU A 165 14.59 -11.03 11.36
CA GLU A 165 13.28 -11.61 11.60
C GLU A 165 12.11 -10.65 11.33
N LEU A 166 12.38 -9.32 11.35
CA LEU A 166 11.39 -8.26 11.12
C LEU A 166 11.30 -7.81 9.65
N TYR A 167 12.25 -8.21 8.80
CA TYR A 167 12.32 -7.72 7.42
C TYR A 167 11.07 -8.08 6.61
N GLN A 168 10.45 -9.22 6.89
CA GLN A 168 9.24 -9.65 6.19
C GLN A 168 7.98 -8.84 6.58
N SER A 169 8.08 -8.02 7.61
CA SER A 169 7.03 -7.09 8.05
C SER A 169 7.21 -5.68 7.47
N VAL A 170 8.26 -5.42 6.66
CA VAL A 170 8.52 -4.12 6.03
C VAL A 170 8.58 -4.27 4.53
N PHE A 171 7.62 -3.65 3.82
CA PHE A 171 7.49 -3.73 2.38
C PHE A 171 7.95 -2.45 1.69
N VAL A 172 8.41 -2.57 0.45
CA VAL A 172 8.45 -1.47 -0.50
C VAL A 172 7.26 -1.60 -1.45
N LYS A 173 6.41 -0.56 -1.53
CA LYS A 173 5.19 -0.53 -2.35
C LYS A 173 5.37 0.45 -3.51
N SER A 174 4.92 0.06 -4.71
CA SER A 174 5.15 0.85 -5.92
C SER A 174 4.47 2.21 -5.91
N SER A 175 3.16 2.28 -5.65
CA SER A 175 2.41 3.50 -5.94
C SER A 175 1.19 3.68 -5.06
N THR A 176 0.71 4.94 -5.00
CA THR A 176 -0.59 5.29 -4.45
C THR A 176 -1.73 4.88 -5.39
N GLY A 177 -1.50 4.95 -6.71
CA GLY A 177 -2.52 4.85 -7.75
C GLY A 177 -3.25 6.17 -8.02
N PHE A 178 -2.87 7.25 -7.32
CA PHE A 178 -3.50 8.58 -7.42
C PHE A 178 -2.61 9.64 -8.07
N TYR A 179 -1.36 9.30 -8.37
CA TYR A 179 -0.46 10.22 -9.05
C TYR A 179 -0.97 10.52 -10.46
N LYS A 180 -1.00 11.80 -10.83
CA LYS A 180 -1.43 12.23 -12.16
C LYS A 180 -0.21 12.21 -13.09
N THR A 181 -0.20 11.29 -14.03
CA THR A 181 0.79 11.22 -15.11
C THR A 181 0.33 12.02 -16.33
N GLU A 182 1.28 12.37 -17.18
CA GLU A 182 0.99 13.02 -18.47
C GLU A 182 0.59 11.97 -19.51
N GLY A 183 -0.47 12.24 -20.26
CA GLY A 183 -0.95 11.35 -21.31
C GLY A 183 -1.32 9.95 -20.78
N ASP A 184 -0.93 8.92 -21.55
CA ASP A 184 -1.23 7.52 -21.24
C ASP A 184 -0.10 6.82 -20.43
N LEU A 185 0.78 7.58 -19.76
CA LEU A 185 1.84 7.00 -18.95
C LEU A 185 1.26 6.24 -17.76
N PRO A 186 1.83 5.07 -17.40
CA PRO A 186 1.37 4.29 -16.25
C PRO A 186 1.48 5.08 -14.95
N ASN A 187 0.44 5.04 -14.11
CA ASN A 187 0.43 5.68 -12.80
C ASN A 187 0.75 4.70 -11.65
N GLY A 188 1.34 3.56 -11.95
CA GLY A 188 1.59 2.53 -10.94
C GLY A 188 2.55 1.45 -11.39
N ALA A 189 2.35 0.25 -10.86
CA ALA A 189 3.21 -0.89 -11.08
C ALA A 189 3.30 -1.29 -12.57
N THR A 190 4.52 -1.33 -13.07
CA THR A 190 4.88 -1.93 -14.37
C THR A 190 5.89 -3.05 -14.15
N ILE A 191 6.03 -3.96 -15.11
CA ILE A 191 7.03 -5.02 -15.01
C ILE A 191 8.44 -4.47 -14.79
N PRO A 192 8.92 -3.45 -15.56
CA PRO A 192 10.24 -2.87 -15.32
C PRO A 192 10.39 -2.25 -13.93
N SER A 193 9.40 -1.46 -13.46
CA SER A 193 9.49 -0.85 -12.14
C SER A 193 9.51 -1.88 -11.01
N ILE A 194 8.73 -2.95 -11.13
CA ILE A 194 8.68 -4.02 -10.15
C ILE A 194 9.98 -4.82 -10.12
N ILE A 195 10.61 -5.10 -11.27
CA ILE A 195 11.92 -5.76 -11.32
C ILE A 195 12.96 -4.90 -10.59
N MET A 196 13.04 -3.60 -10.90
CA MET A 196 13.95 -2.67 -10.23
C MET A 196 13.74 -2.65 -8.71
N MET A 197 12.48 -2.64 -8.25
CA MET A 197 12.16 -2.69 -6.82
C MET A 197 12.60 -4.01 -6.18
N LEU A 198 12.28 -5.16 -6.79
CA LEU A 198 12.63 -6.48 -6.26
C LEU A 198 14.14 -6.66 -6.12
N GLU A 199 14.91 -6.23 -7.10
CA GLU A 199 16.38 -6.32 -7.08
C GLU A 199 17.01 -5.41 -6.01
N ASN A 200 16.44 -4.24 -5.77
CA ASN A 200 17.04 -3.22 -4.91
C ASN A 200 16.45 -3.17 -3.49
N ALA A 201 15.23 -3.66 -3.28
CA ALA A 201 14.62 -3.77 -1.96
C ALA A 201 14.98 -5.07 -1.23
N SER A 202 15.44 -6.14 -1.93
CA SER A 202 15.76 -7.42 -1.29
C SER A 202 16.72 -7.24 -0.10
N PRO A 203 16.45 -7.85 1.09
CA PRO A 203 15.50 -8.94 1.36
C PRO A 203 14.07 -8.49 1.74
N LEU A 204 13.75 -7.19 1.68
CA LEU A 204 12.40 -6.72 1.97
C LEU A 204 11.42 -7.15 0.87
N PRO A 205 10.19 -7.57 1.24
CA PRO A 205 9.17 -7.91 0.26
C PRO A 205 8.65 -6.67 -0.50
N VAL A 206 8.11 -6.91 -1.71
CA VAL A 206 7.55 -5.87 -2.57
C VAL A 206 6.04 -6.06 -2.70
N LYS A 207 5.30 -4.93 -2.68
CA LYS A 207 3.88 -4.83 -3.01
C LYS A 207 3.70 -4.08 -4.34
N ALA A 208 3.04 -4.70 -5.30
CA ALA A 208 2.59 -4.02 -6.51
C ALA A 208 1.24 -3.33 -6.28
N ALA A 209 1.14 -2.05 -6.62
CA ALA A 209 -0.10 -1.28 -6.51
C ALA A 209 -0.18 -0.23 -7.63
N GLY A 210 -1.41 0.08 -8.07
CA GLY A 210 -1.67 0.87 -9.26
C GLY A 210 -1.47 0.05 -10.55
N GLY A 211 -2.52 -0.02 -11.38
CA GLY A 211 -2.43 -0.61 -12.71
C GLY A 211 -2.60 -2.14 -12.82
N VAL A 212 -2.63 -2.92 -11.75
CA VAL A 212 -2.88 -4.36 -11.81
C VAL A 212 -4.41 -4.60 -11.84
N ARG A 213 -4.94 -5.00 -12.99
CA ARG A 213 -6.40 -5.05 -13.23
C ARG A 213 -6.92 -6.39 -13.75
N SER A 214 -6.03 -7.34 -14.04
CA SER A 214 -6.40 -8.65 -14.58
C SER A 214 -5.73 -9.79 -13.83
N TYR A 215 -6.32 -10.97 -13.90
CA TYR A 215 -5.73 -12.20 -13.37
C TYR A 215 -4.34 -12.46 -13.95
N LYS A 216 -4.18 -12.24 -15.27
CA LYS A 216 -2.91 -12.45 -15.97
C LYS A 216 -1.81 -11.55 -15.41
N GLU A 217 -2.09 -10.25 -15.27
CA GLU A 217 -1.12 -9.30 -14.69
C GLU A 217 -0.78 -9.65 -13.24
N ALA A 218 -1.78 -9.99 -12.43
CA ALA A 218 -1.56 -10.39 -11.05
C ALA A 218 -0.67 -11.63 -10.94
N VAL A 219 -0.91 -12.65 -11.77
CA VAL A 219 -0.08 -13.87 -11.82
C VAL A 219 1.35 -13.55 -12.28
N GLU A 220 1.51 -12.64 -13.24
CA GLU A 220 2.83 -12.19 -13.71
C GLU A 220 3.61 -11.49 -12.60
N MET A 221 2.99 -10.55 -11.86
CA MET A 221 3.60 -9.90 -10.69
C MET A 221 4.02 -10.90 -9.61
N ILE A 222 3.17 -11.90 -9.32
CA ILE A 222 3.50 -12.95 -8.34
C ILE A 222 4.67 -13.81 -8.81
N ARG A 223 4.73 -14.14 -10.11
CA ARG A 223 5.85 -14.91 -10.70
C ARG A 223 7.18 -14.16 -10.64
N LEU A 224 7.17 -12.83 -10.72
CA LEU A 224 8.35 -12.00 -10.51
C LEU A 224 8.85 -12.03 -9.06
N GLY A 225 7.98 -12.34 -8.09
CA GLY A 225 8.34 -12.41 -6.67
C GLY A 225 7.57 -11.46 -5.76
N VAL A 226 6.62 -10.69 -6.32
CA VAL A 226 5.74 -9.79 -5.53
C VAL A 226 4.96 -10.59 -4.50
N LYS A 227 4.87 -10.07 -3.28
CA LYS A 227 4.20 -10.73 -2.15
C LYS A 227 2.79 -10.22 -1.89
N ARG A 228 2.45 -9.03 -2.33
CA ARG A 228 1.14 -8.40 -2.17
C ARG A 228 0.77 -7.58 -3.40
N ILE A 229 -0.51 -7.53 -3.73
CA ILE A 229 -1.06 -6.76 -4.86
C ILE A 229 -2.22 -5.91 -4.35
N GLY A 230 -2.08 -4.58 -4.44
CA GLY A 230 -3.16 -3.64 -4.15
C GLY A 230 -3.98 -3.34 -5.41
N THR A 231 -5.29 -3.60 -5.34
CA THR A 231 -6.18 -3.39 -6.49
C THR A 231 -7.62 -3.11 -6.05
N SER A 232 -8.31 -2.26 -6.79
CA SER A 232 -9.75 -1.98 -6.60
C SER A 232 -10.67 -3.01 -7.24
N VAL A 233 -10.10 -3.98 -7.97
CA VAL A 233 -10.84 -5.01 -8.70
C VAL A 233 -10.46 -6.43 -8.23
N ALA A 234 -10.21 -6.58 -6.93
CA ALA A 234 -9.72 -7.82 -6.34
C ALA A 234 -10.63 -9.01 -6.66
N LYS A 235 -11.95 -8.84 -6.60
CA LYS A 235 -12.90 -9.90 -6.92
C LYS A 235 -12.83 -10.33 -8.38
N ALA A 236 -12.81 -9.40 -9.32
CA ALA A 236 -12.68 -9.71 -10.74
C ALA A 236 -11.38 -10.49 -11.04
N ILE A 237 -10.26 -10.10 -10.41
CA ILE A 237 -9.00 -10.83 -10.50
C ILE A 237 -9.13 -12.24 -9.90
N ALA A 238 -9.75 -12.39 -8.72
CA ALA A 238 -9.93 -13.68 -8.08
C ALA A 238 -10.80 -14.65 -8.89
N ASP A 239 -11.82 -14.11 -9.59
CA ASP A 239 -12.72 -14.85 -10.48
C ASP A 239 -12.10 -15.14 -11.86
N GLY A 240 -10.84 -14.74 -12.09
CA GLY A 240 -10.15 -14.95 -13.37
C GLY A 240 -10.61 -14.01 -14.49
N GLN A 241 -11.29 -12.92 -14.16
CA GLN A 241 -11.82 -11.96 -15.13
C GLN A 241 -10.83 -10.84 -15.43
N ASN A 242 -11.01 -10.19 -16.59
CA ASN A 242 -10.32 -8.95 -16.93
C ASN A 242 -11.27 -7.78 -16.62
N SER A 243 -10.85 -6.85 -15.77
CA SER A 243 -11.63 -5.67 -15.46
C SER A 243 -11.10 -4.47 -16.24
N GLN A 244 -12.01 -3.68 -16.83
CA GLN A 244 -11.72 -2.40 -17.51
C GLN A 244 -12.05 -1.18 -16.63
N ILE A 245 -12.32 -1.38 -15.33
CA ILE A 245 -12.71 -0.29 -14.44
C ILE A 245 -11.46 0.53 -14.10
N ASP A 246 -11.48 1.82 -14.48
CA ASP A 246 -10.47 2.81 -14.13
C ASP A 246 -10.71 3.39 -12.72
N TYR A 247 -9.60 3.78 -12.07
CA TYR A 247 -9.62 4.64 -10.87
C TYR A 247 -10.10 6.02 -11.22
#